data_8670c414764cf1d5d17cab42d9046812
#
_entry.id   8670c414764cf1d5d17cab42d9046812
#
_cell.length_a   1.000
_cell.length_b   1.000
_cell.length_c   1.000
_cell.angle_alpha   90.00
_cell.angle_beta   90.00
_cell.angle_gamma   90.00
#
_symmetry.space_group_name_H-M   'P 1'
#
loop_
_entity.id
_entity.type
_entity.pdbx_description
1 polymer ?
#
loop_
_entity_poly.entity_id
_entity_poly.type
_entity_poly.pdbx_seq_one_letter_code
_entity_poly.pdbx_strand_id
1 'polypeptide(L)'
;EEYSRSYVLMEAETHTVIRENNGDKRVKMGSFNKLMTVLLAAEAMDRGELSLETELVASEHANSMQGAQIWLMPGEKMTLGDLLKGVIIGNANDACCVIAEKIGGSEEKFTELMNSRAAELGMNDTLFTECTGYYGDDAQYTTAHDAALLLCELSKHNELTEMFTSRIDELKSGEVQLVTTNRMGHRYKGSVGFKCGTGPSSGYFAAEGARRDDICFVTAVMDCPDEDIAMALARELLDIGFDGYLITSPPIPDD
;
A
#
# COMPACT_ATOMS: atom_id res chain seq x y z
N GLU A 1 -14.40 -4.62 26.43
CA GLU A 1 -14.60 -5.35 25.16
C GLU A 1 -13.25 -5.38 24.48
N GLU A 2 -12.68 -6.57 24.35
CA GLU A 2 -11.43 -6.80 23.63
C GLU A 2 -11.77 -6.62 22.15
N TYR A 3 -11.38 -5.47 21.57
CA TYR A 3 -11.52 -5.24 20.14
C TYR A 3 -10.74 -6.34 19.42
N SER A 4 -11.45 -7.15 18.64
CA SER A 4 -10.91 -8.25 17.86
C SER A 4 -10.07 -7.70 16.71
N ARG A 5 -8.84 -7.25 17.02
CA ARG A 5 -7.89 -6.73 16.06
C ARG A 5 -7.48 -7.83 15.10
N SER A 6 -7.44 -7.50 13.81
CA SER A 6 -6.91 -8.39 12.79
C SER A 6 -5.49 -7.93 12.44
N TYR A 7 -4.49 -8.79 12.59
CA TYR A 7 -3.12 -8.46 12.20
C TYR A 7 -2.30 -9.68 11.80
N VAL A 8 -1.30 -9.43 10.97
CA VAL A 8 -0.26 -10.38 10.57
C VAL A 8 1.09 -9.66 10.57
N LEU A 9 2.12 -10.31 11.12
CA LEU A 9 3.54 -10.03 10.90
C LEU A 9 4.11 -11.16 10.05
N MET A 10 4.71 -10.83 8.93
CA MET A 10 5.23 -11.78 7.94
C MET A 10 6.65 -11.43 7.55
N GLU A 11 7.51 -12.45 7.36
CA GLU A 11 8.79 -12.30 6.70
C GLU A 11 8.57 -12.26 5.17
N ALA A 12 9.12 -11.22 4.52
CA ALA A 12 8.68 -10.83 3.19
C ALA A 12 9.19 -11.72 2.05
N GLU A 13 10.29 -12.43 2.21
CA GLU A 13 10.86 -13.28 1.17
C GLU A 13 10.22 -14.68 1.16
N THR A 14 10.06 -15.26 2.34
CA THR A 14 9.54 -16.62 2.51
C THR A 14 8.04 -16.69 2.73
N HIS A 15 7.38 -15.54 2.94
CA HIS A 15 5.98 -15.41 3.36
C HIS A 15 5.68 -16.15 4.67
N THR A 16 6.70 -16.31 5.53
CA THR A 16 6.54 -16.98 6.82
C THR A 16 5.80 -16.05 7.79
N VAL A 17 4.64 -16.49 8.26
CA VAL A 17 3.90 -15.80 9.33
C VAL A 17 4.64 -15.98 10.65
N ILE A 18 5.09 -14.87 11.23
CA ILE A 18 5.79 -14.84 12.52
C ILE A 18 4.79 -14.70 13.67
N ARG A 19 3.77 -13.86 13.46
CA ARG A 19 2.72 -13.62 14.43
C ARG A 19 1.44 -13.18 13.76
N GLU A 20 0.32 -13.65 14.26
CA GLU A 20 -0.99 -13.25 13.76
C GLU A 20 -2.07 -13.26 14.85
N ASN A 21 -3.14 -12.56 14.59
CA ASN A 21 -4.40 -12.67 15.32
C ASN A 21 -5.55 -12.36 14.35
N ASN A 22 -6.51 -13.28 14.24
CA ASN A 22 -7.61 -13.15 13.28
C ASN A 22 -7.14 -12.81 11.85
N GLY A 23 -5.99 -13.39 11.42
CA GLY A 23 -5.34 -13.08 10.14
C GLY A 23 -6.25 -13.25 8.93
N ASP A 24 -7.13 -14.25 8.96
CA ASP A 24 -8.06 -14.57 7.87
C ASP A 24 -9.45 -13.91 8.01
N LYS A 25 -9.65 -13.05 9.04
CA LYS A 25 -10.92 -12.32 9.18
C LYS A 25 -11.07 -11.32 8.04
N ARG A 26 -12.14 -11.42 7.26
CA ARG A 26 -12.47 -10.41 6.24
C ARG A 26 -12.82 -9.08 6.90
N VAL A 27 -12.19 -8.02 6.41
CA VAL A 27 -12.36 -6.64 6.87
C VAL A 27 -12.49 -5.72 5.68
N LYS A 28 -13.08 -4.54 5.87
CA LYS A 28 -13.16 -3.51 4.83
C LYS A 28 -11.79 -2.87 4.64
N MET A 29 -11.40 -2.61 3.39
CA MET A 29 -10.06 -2.15 3.03
C MET A 29 -9.83 -0.66 3.25
N GLY A 30 -10.85 0.18 3.00
CA GLY A 30 -10.65 1.62 2.92
C GLY A 30 -9.53 1.99 1.94
N SER A 31 -8.75 3.02 2.25
CA SER A 31 -7.68 3.50 1.38
C SER A 31 -6.47 2.54 1.23
N PHE A 32 -6.49 1.38 1.88
CA PHE A 32 -5.53 0.28 1.64
C PHE A 32 -5.53 -0.16 0.17
N ASN A 33 -6.69 -0.10 -0.46
CA ASN A 33 -6.92 -0.39 -1.89
C ASN A 33 -5.85 0.20 -2.82
N LYS A 34 -5.42 1.44 -2.54
CA LYS A 34 -4.42 2.16 -3.33
C LYS A 34 -3.06 1.46 -3.40
N LEU A 35 -2.74 0.59 -2.44
CA LEU A 35 -1.48 -0.16 -2.47
C LEU A 35 -1.44 -1.15 -3.64
N MET A 36 -2.58 -1.74 -4.03
CA MET A 36 -2.64 -2.56 -5.25
C MET A 36 -2.47 -1.70 -6.51
N THR A 37 -3.04 -0.48 -6.54
CA THR A 37 -2.81 0.45 -7.66
C THR A 37 -1.34 0.83 -7.79
N VAL A 38 -0.66 1.09 -6.66
CA VAL A 38 0.78 1.38 -6.64
C VAL A 38 1.59 0.17 -7.11
N LEU A 39 1.24 -1.05 -6.67
CA LEU A 39 1.91 -2.28 -7.11
C LEU A 39 1.80 -2.47 -8.63
N LEU A 40 0.60 -2.36 -9.19
CA LEU A 40 0.40 -2.53 -10.64
C LEU A 40 1.13 -1.46 -11.46
N ALA A 41 1.27 -0.24 -10.92
CA ALA A 41 2.08 0.80 -11.56
C ALA A 41 3.58 0.46 -11.51
N ALA A 42 4.09 -0.03 -10.38
CA ALA A 42 5.47 -0.47 -10.24
C ALA A 42 5.80 -1.63 -11.19
N GLU A 43 4.93 -2.64 -11.26
CA GLU A 43 5.08 -3.76 -12.18
C GLU A 43 5.01 -3.34 -13.66
N ALA A 44 4.21 -2.32 -14.02
CA ALA A 44 4.21 -1.74 -15.36
C ALA A 44 5.54 -1.03 -15.68
N MET A 45 6.20 -0.43 -14.68
CA MET A 45 7.55 0.11 -14.83
C MET A 45 8.58 -1.02 -15.02
N ASP A 46 8.51 -2.08 -14.25
CA ASP A 46 9.41 -3.25 -14.39
C ASP A 46 9.32 -3.90 -15.77
N ARG A 47 8.12 -3.93 -16.35
CA ARG A 47 7.92 -4.41 -17.72
C ARG A 47 8.37 -3.43 -18.81
N GLY A 48 8.82 -2.21 -18.42
CA GLY A 48 9.22 -1.15 -19.35
C GLY A 48 8.06 -0.52 -20.13
N GLU A 49 6.82 -0.71 -19.70
CA GLU A 49 5.61 -0.13 -20.29
C GLU A 49 5.44 1.34 -19.89
N LEU A 50 5.88 1.67 -18.68
CA LEU A 50 5.86 3.00 -18.08
C LEU A 50 7.21 3.33 -17.45
N SER A 51 7.45 4.61 -17.19
CA SER A 51 8.55 5.10 -16.32
C SER A 51 8.02 6.24 -15.44
N LEU A 52 8.78 6.64 -14.43
CA LEU A 52 8.39 7.77 -13.57
C LEU A 52 8.19 9.07 -14.37
N GLU A 53 8.87 9.22 -15.51
CA GLU A 53 8.79 10.37 -16.41
C GLU A 53 7.66 10.27 -17.43
N THR A 54 6.95 9.13 -17.51
CA THR A 54 5.85 8.96 -18.46
C THR A 54 4.73 9.94 -18.12
N GLU A 55 4.36 10.82 -19.08
CA GLU A 55 3.23 11.74 -18.93
C GLU A 55 1.90 10.99 -19.11
N LEU A 56 1.00 11.16 -18.16
CA LEU A 56 -0.38 10.69 -18.18
C LEU A 56 -1.32 11.89 -18.25
N VAL A 57 -2.50 11.68 -18.80
CA VAL A 57 -3.50 12.74 -19.00
C VAL A 57 -4.71 12.47 -18.11
N ALA A 58 -5.09 13.45 -17.31
CA ALA A 58 -6.29 13.35 -16.48
C ALA A 58 -7.57 13.39 -17.33
N SER A 59 -8.48 12.48 -17.07
CA SER A 59 -9.81 12.40 -17.68
C SER A 59 -10.84 13.25 -16.92
N GLU A 60 -12.01 13.43 -17.50
CA GLU A 60 -13.17 13.99 -16.79
C GLU A 60 -13.59 13.08 -15.62
N HIS A 61 -13.46 11.77 -15.76
CA HIS A 61 -13.75 10.82 -14.70
C HIS A 61 -12.78 11.00 -13.51
N ALA A 62 -11.48 11.06 -13.74
CA ALA A 62 -10.51 11.32 -12.70
C ALA A 62 -10.76 12.66 -11.98
N ASN A 63 -11.11 13.72 -12.73
CA ASN A 63 -11.48 15.02 -12.13
C ASN A 63 -12.74 14.94 -11.27
N SER A 64 -13.66 14.01 -11.55
CA SER A 64 -14.90 13.85 -10.78
C SER A 64 -14.73 13.10 -9.46
N MET A 65 -13.55 12.51 -9.22
CA MET A 65 -13.26 11.78 -7.99
C MET A 65 -13.40 12.68 -6.76
N GLN A 66 -13.90 12.10 -5.67
CA GLN A 66 -14.10 12.83 -4.40
C GLN A 66 -13.06 12.38 -3.36
N GLY A 67 -13.09 13.03 -2.21
CA GLY A 67 -12.17 12.76 -1.09
C GLY A 67 -10.83 13.46 -1.27
N ALA A 68 -9.73 12.80 -0.91
CA ALA A 68 -8.39 13.36 -1.08
C ALA A 68 -8.03 13.46 -2.57
N GLN A 69 -7.50 14.60 -2.99
CA GLN A 69 -7.21 14.92 -4.39
C GLN A 69 -5.95 15.80 -4.50
N ILE A 70 -5.33 15.76 -5.66
CA ILE A 70 -4.33 16.74 -6.10
C ILE A 70 -4.92 17.75 -7.10
N TRP A 71 -6.25 17.75 -7.22
CA TRP A 71 -7.04 18.71 -8.01
C TRP A 71 -6.67 18.70 -9.50
N LEU A 72 -6.70 17.51 -10.11
CA LEU A 72 -6.43 17.34 -11.53
C LEU A 72 -7.58 17.90 -12.37
N MET A 73 -7.22 18.71 -13.39
CA MET A 73 -8.18 19.20 -14.37
C MET A 73 -8.23 18.29 -15.59
N PRO A 74 -9.39 18.13 -16.24
CA PRO A 74 -9.48 17.34 -17.48
C PRO A 74 -8.48 17.83 -18.53
N GLY A 75 -7.71 16.90 -19.10
CA GLY A 75 -6.65 17.20 -20.07
C GLY A 75 -5.31 17.64 -19.46
N GLU A 76 -5.24 17.82 -18.14
CA GLU A 76 -3.98 18.11 -17.45
C GLU A 76 -3.02 16.92 -17.56
N LYS A 77 -1.75 17.23 -17.80
CA LYS A 77 -0.70 16.22 -17.90
C LYS A 77 0.16 16.24 -16.65
N MET A 78 0.39 15.06 -16.09
CA MET A 78 1.35 14.86 -15.00
C MET A 78 2.19 13.62 -15.25
N THR A 79 3.40 13.60 -14.71
CA THR A 79 4.25 12.42 -14.75
C THR A 79 3.69 11.31 -13.86
N LEU A 80 3.96 10.04 -14.20
CA LEU A 80 3.62 8.91 -13.32
C LEU A 80 4.24 9.09 -11.93
N GLY A 81 5.46 9.60 -11.85
CA GLY A 81 6.13 9.89 -10.58
C GLY A 81 5.36 10.85 -9.69
N ASP A 82 4.86 11.96 -10.26
CA ASP A 82 4.06 12.93 -9.50
C ASP A 82 2.68 12.36 -9.11
N LEU A 83 2.06 11.57 -9.98
CA LEU A 83 0.81 10.89 -9.67
C LEU A 83 1.00 9.86 -8.54
N LEU A 84 2.09 9.07 -8.56
CA LEU A 84 2.43 8.14 -7.48
C LEU A 84 2.69 8.88 -6.15
N LYS A 85 3.40 10.01 -6.15
CA LYS A 85 3.50 10.87 -4.97
C LYS A 85 2.13 11.32 -4.47
N GLY A 86 1.24 11.74 -5.39
CA GLY A 86 -0.15 12.07 -5.06
C GLY A 86 -0.88 10.93 -4.34
N VAL A 87 -0.76 9.69 -4.86
CA VAL A 87 -1.40 8.50 -4.28
C VAL A 87 -0.78 8.10 -2.94
N ILE A 88 0.55 8.02 -2.87
CA ILE A 88 1.30 7.48 -1.73
C ILE A 88 1.28 8.47 -0.56
N ILE A 89 1.65 9.72 -0.81
CA ILE A 89 1.82 10.76 0.22
C ILE A 89 0.50 11.48 0.47
N GLY A 90 -0.17 11.92 -0.61
CA GLY A 90 -1.39 12.72 -0.57
C GLY A 90 -2.69 11.92 -0.47
N ASN A 91 -2.65 10.59 -0.61
CA ASN A 91 -3.84 9.72 -0.65
C ASN A 91 -4.84 10.07 -1.78
N ALA A 92 -4.38 10.69 -2.88
CA ALA A 92 -5.18 11.28 -3.92
C ALA A 92 -5.97 10.24 -4.74
N ASN A 93 -7.29 10.42 -4.82
CA ASN A 93 -8.19 9.54 -5.56
C ASN A 93 -8.15 9.82 -7.07
N ASP A 94 -8.08 11.10 -7.45
CA ASP A 94 -7.96 11.53 -8.85
C ASP A 94 -6.68 11.00 -9.50
N ALA A 95 -5.54 11.09 -8.82
CA ALA A 95 -4.28 10.52 -9.29
C ALA A 95 -4.35 8.98 -9.43
N CYS A 96 -5.00 8.31 -8.47
CA CYS A 96 -5.22 6.87 -8.50
C CYS A 96 -6.02 6.45 -9.74
N CYS A 97 -7.09 7.19 -10.05
CA CYS A 97 -7.94 6.97 -11.21
C CYS A 97 -7.16 7.16 -12.53
N VAL A 98 -6.34 8.22 -12.66
CA VAL A 98 -5.50 8.42 -13.87
C VAL A 98 -4.55 7.26 -14.10
N ILE A 99 -3.93 6.73 -13.05
CA ILE A 99 -3.05 5.56 -13.14
C ILE A 99 -3.85 4.33 -13.57
N ALA A 100 -5.02 4.11 -12.96
CA ALA A 100 -5.90 2.99 -13.27
C ALA A 100 -6.36 3.01 -14.74
N GLU A 101 -6.82 4.16 -15.22
CA GLU A 101 -7.25 4.32 -16.62
C GLU A 101 -6.09 4.10 -17.61
N LYS A 102 -4.87 4.54 -17.26
CA LYS A 102 -3.70 4.34 -18.11
C LYS A 102 -3.33 2.87 -18.24
N ILE A 103 -3.33 2.13 -17.14
CA ILE A 103 -2.88 0.73 -17.12
C ILE A 103 -3.99 -0.20 -17.62
N GLY A 104 -5.23 0.00 -17.17
CA GLY A 104 -6.36 -0.84 -17.52
C GLY A 104 -7.07 -0.44 -18.82
N GLY A 105 -6.91 0.80 -19.26
CA GLY A 105 -7.71 1.40 -20.33
C GLY A 105 -9.08 1.91 -19.85
N SER A 106 -9.56 1.45 -18.71
CA SER A 106 -10.67 2.00 -17.91
C SER A 106 -10.54 1.55 -16.46
N GLU A 107 -11.25 2.20 -15.52
CA GLU A 107 -11.23 1.81 -14.10
C GLU A 107 -11.78 0.39 -13.91
N GLU A 108 -12.85 0.00 -14.63
CA GLU A 108 -13.43 -1.35 -14.54
C GLU A 108 -12.42 -2.43 -14.93
N LYS A 109 -11.74 -2.25 -16.06
CA LYS A 109 -10.70 -3.20 -16.51
C LYS A 109 -9.51 -3.22 -15.58
N PHE A 110 -9.15 -2.06 -15.01
CA PHE A 110 -8.11 -2.01 -14.00
C PHE A 110 -8.49 -2.79 -12.74
N THR A 111 -9.74 -2.70 -12.30
CA THR A 111 -10.27 -3.49 -11.19
C THR A 111 -10.22 -5.00 -11.48
N GLU A 112 -10.46 -5.42 -12.73
CA GLU A 112 -10.24 -6.81 -13.15
C GLU A 112 -8.77 -7.21 -13.01
N LEU A 113 -7.82 -6.33 -13.40
CA LEU A 113 -6.38 -6.57 -13.19
C LEU A 113 -6.00 -6.64 -11.71
N MET A 114 -6.55 -5.76 -10.85
CA MET A 114 -6.34 -5.83 -9.40
C MET A 114 -6.75 -7.19 -8.83
N ASN A 115 -7.93 -7.70 -9.20
CA ASN A 115 -8.41 -9.00 -8.73
C ASN A 115 -7.62 -10.17 -9.33
N SER A 116 -7.22 -10.08 -10.59
CA SER A 116 -6.34 -11.09 -11.20
C SER A 116 -4.99 -11.16 -10.47
N ARG A 117 -4.39 -9.98 -10.18
CA ARG A 117 -3.12 -9.93 -9.47
C ARG A 117 -3.24 -10.40 -8.02
N ALA A 118 -4.35 -10.07 -7.35
CA ALA A 118 -4.64 -10.61 -6.01
C ALA A 118 -4.65 -12.14 -6.02
N ALA A 119 -5.33 -12.76 -6.98
CA ALA A 119 -5.37 -14.22 -7.11
C ALA A 119 -3.97 -14.82 -7.36
N GLU A 120 -3.13 -14.18 -8.20
CA GLU A 120 -1.75 -14.61 -8.45
C GLU A 120 -0.87 -14.53 -7.20
N LEU A 121 -1.08 -13.53 -6.34
CA LEU A 121 -0.41 -13.39 -5.06
C LEU A 121 -0.93 -14.34 -3.98
N GLY A 122 -2.00 -15.09 -4.26
CA GLY A 122 -2.63 -15.97 -3.27
C GLY A 122 -3.57 -15.26 -2.29
N MET A 123 -3.98 -14.03 -2.59
CA MET A 123 -4.94 -13.24 -1.79
C MET A 123 -6.38 -13.74 -2.04
N ASN A 124 -6.68 -14.94 -1.56
CA ASN A 124 -7.90 -15.66 -1.89
C ASN A 124 -9.16 -15.12 -1.18
N ASP A 125 -8.98 -14.31 -0.16
CA ASP A 125 -10.04 -13.67 0.62
C ASP A 125 -10.02 -12.14 0.44
N THR A 126 -9.73 -11.69 -0.79
CA THR A 126 -9.69 -10.28 -1.17
C THR A 126 -10.54 -10.04 -2.41
N LEU A 127 -11.31 -8.96 -2.40
CA LEU A 127 -12.08 -8.48 -3.55
C LEU A 127 -11.97 -6.97 -3.68
N PHE A 128 -11.46 -6.50 -4.81
CA PHE A 128 -11.45 -5.11 -5.22
C PHE A 128 -12.66 -4.83 -6.11
N THR A 129 -13.32 -3.69 -5.90
CA THR A 129 -14.46 -3.23 -6.72
C THR A 129 -14.21 -1.89 -7.41
N GLU A 130 -13.15 -1.17 -6.99
CA GLU A 130 -12.68 0.08 -7.60
C GLU A 130 -11.23 0.36 -7.18
N CYS A 131 -10.57 1.38 -7.74
CA CYS A 131 -9.12 1.58 -7.58
C CYS A 131 -8.70 2.36 -6.34
N THR A 132 -9.63 3.05 -5.63
CA THR A 132 -9.28 4.04 -4.60
C THR A 132 -9.53 3.61 -3.16
N GLY A 133 -10.51 2.76 -2.92
CA GLY A 133 -11.01 2.41 -1.58
C GLY A 133 -11.87 3.50 -0.93
N TYR A 134 -12.24 4.55 -1.67
CA TYR A 134 -13.03 5.66 -1.16
C TYR A 134 -14.53 5.42 -1.28
N TYR A 135 -14.97 4.90 -2.42
CA TYR A 135 -16.39 4.65 -2.69
C TYR A 135 -16.91 3.38 -2.02
N GLY A 136 -16.06 2.75 -1.22
CA GLY A 136 -16.23 1.53 -0.46
C GLY A 136 -17.66 1.04 -0.36
N ASP A 137 -18.09 0.24 -1.32
CA ASP A 137 -19.28 -0.55 -1.15
C ASP A 137 -19.00 -1.67 -0.14
N ASP A 138 -20.05 -2.27 0.40
CA ASP A 138 -19.92 -3.35 1.36
C ASP A 138 -19.35 -4.65 0.73
N ALA A 139 -19.12 -4.66 -0.59
CA ALA A 139 -18.59 -5.80 -1.32
C ALA A 139 -17.06 -5.90 -1.27
N GLN A 140 -16.33 -4.76 -1.14
CA GLN A 140 -14.86 -4.79 -1.04
C GLN A 140 -14.39 -5.30 0.31
N TYR A 141 -13.46 -6.23 0.30
CA TYR A 141 -12.87 -6.76 1.52
C TYR A 141 -11.45 -7.31 1.27
N THR A 142 -10.71 -7.44 2.35
CA THR A 142 -9.44 -8.18 2.40
C THR A 142 -9.30 -8.84 3.78
N THR A 143 -8.18 -9.53 4.00
CA THR A 143 -7.77 -10.04 5.31
C THR A 143 -6.41 -9.46 5.67
N ALA A 144 -6.00 -9.53 6.94
CA ALA A 144 -4.65 -9.11 7.31
C ALA A 144 -3.58 -10.01 6.68
N HIS A 145 -3.91 -11.30 6.46
CA HIS A 145 -3.03 -12.24 5.77
C HIS A 145 -2.83 -11.85 4.30
N ASP A 146 -3.91 -11.64 3.56
CA ASP A 146 -3.86 -11.23 2.16
C ASP A 146 -3.18 -9.85 2.00
N ALA A 147 -3.49 -8.91 2.91
CA ALA A 147 -2.83 -7.63 2.95
C ALA A 147 -1.30 -7.78 3.11
N ALA A 148 -0.83 -8.66 4.00
CA ALA A 148 0.60 -8.91 4.19
C ALA A 148 1.26 -9.48 2.91
N LEU A 149 0.59 -10.34 2.14
CA LEU A 149 1.09 -10.83 0.85
C LEU A 149 1.30 -9.69 -0.16
N LEU A 150 0.36 -8.76 -0.25
CA LEU A 150 0.53 -7.55 -1.07
C LEU A 150 1.73 -6.72 -0.62
N LEU A 151 1.93 -6.54 0.68
CA LEU A 151 3.07 -5.78 1.21
C LEU A 151 4.40 -6.49 0.95
N CYS A 152 4.45 -7.82 0.99
CA CYS A 152 5.64 -8.58 0.62
C CYS A 152 6.05 -8.27 -0.83
N GLU A 153 5.10 -8.25 -1.75
CA GLU A 153 5.37 -7.91 -3.14
C GLU A 153 5.83 -6.46 -3.29
N LEU A 154 5.11 -5.50 -2.70
CA LEU A 154 5.50 -4.09 -2.70
C LEU A 154 6.90 -3.85 -2.12
N SER A 155 7.33 -4.63 -1.13
CA SER A 155 8.64 -4.49 -0.51
C SER A 155 9.82 -4.76 -1.45
N LYS A 156 9.57 -5.36 -2.62
CA LYS A 156 10.58 -5.62 -3.66
C LYS A 156 10.88 -4.38 -4.52
N HIS A 157 9.95 -3.42 -4.56
CA HIS A 157 10.04 -2.19 -5.36
C HIS A 157 10.75 -1.06 -4.59
N ASN A 158 12.07 -1.18 -4.46
CA ASN A 158 12.90 -0.24 -3.69
C ASN A 158 12.87 1.19 -4.23
N GLU A 159 12.60 1.38 -5.53
CA GLU A 159 12.46 2.67 -6.20
C GLU A 159 11.32 3.54 -5.65
N LEU A 160 10.33 2.92 -4.99
CA LEU A 160 9.21 3.63 -4.35
C LEU A 160 9.48 3.98 -2.87
N THR A 161 10.56 3.46 -2.28
CA THR A 161 10.85 3.61 -0.84
C THR A 161 10.94 5.08 -0.44
N GLU A 162 11.58 5.93 -1.26
CA GLU A 162 11.69 7.36 -0.98
C GLU A 162 10.32 8.03 -0.89
N MET A 163 9.39 7.70 -1.79
CA MET A 163 8.03 8.24 -1.77
C MET A 163 7.26 7.75 -0.53
N PHE A 164 7.34 6.47 -0.20
CA PHE A 164 6.68 5.88 0.96
C PHE A 164 7.19 6.41 2.30
N THR A 165 8.46 6.79 2.37
CA THR A 165 9.09 7.29 3.60
C THR A 165 9.13 8.82 3.66
N SER A 166 8.69 9.51 2.62
CA SER A 166 8.61 10.97 2.61
C SER A 166 7.52 11.47 3.56
N ARG A 167 7.85 12.52 4.33
CA ARG A 167 6.89 13.17 5.22
C ARG A 167 6.07 14.24 4.51
N ILE A 168 6.73 15.03 3.68
CA ILE A 168 6.16 16.18 2.96
C ILE A 168 6.78 16.20 1.58
N ASP A 169 5.97 16.46 0.58
CA ASP A 169 6.41 16.73 -0.79
C ASP A 169 5.50 17.81 -1.41
N GLU A 170 5.81 18.26 -2.58
CA GLU A 170 5.02 19.25 -3.31
C GLU A 170 4.86 18.87 -4.77
N LEU A 171 3.74 19.24 -5.36
CA LEU A 171 3.42 19.08 -6.77
C LEU A 171 3.06 20.43 -7.40
N LYS A 172 2.98 20.45 -8.72
CA LYS A 172 2.55 21.64 -9.49
C LYS A 172 3.35 22.89 -9.10
N SER A 173 4.69 22.76 -9.00
CA SER A 173 5.59 23.86 -8.64
C SER A 173 5.25 24.53 -7.28
N GLY A 174 4.81 23.74 -6.31
CA GLY A 174 4.50 24.19 -4.96
C GLY A 174 3.03 24.59 -4.73
N GLU A 175 2.17 24.49 -5.75
CA GLU A 175 0.75 24.80 -5.61
C GLU A 175 -0.01 23.74 -4.77
N VAL A 176 0.47 22.49 -4.79
CA VAL A 176 -0.12 21.38 -4.02
C VAL A 176 0.93 20.83 -3.06
N GLN A 177 0.69 21.01 -1.77
CA GLN A 177 1.52 20.42 -0.72
C GLN A 177 0.96 19.05 -0.32
N LEU A 178 1.81 18.04 -0.33
CA LEU A 178 1.50 16.68 0.11
C LEU A 178 2.02 16.47 1.53
N VAL A 179 1.19 15.90 2.39
CA VAL A 179 1.58 15.52 3.75
C VAL A 179 1.10 14.09 4.02
N THR A 180 2.01 13.20 4.38
CA THR A 180 1.66 11.82 4.65
C THR A 180 0.93 11.65 5.98
N THR A 181 -0.04 10.74 6.02
CA THR A 181 -0.63 10.25 7.26
C THR A 181 0.24 9.18 7.93
N ASN A 182 1.12 8.51 7.15
CA ASN A 182 2.02 7.50 7.69
C ASN A 182 3.16 8.13 8.48
N ARG A 183 3.02 8.17 9.81
CA ARG A 183 4.04 8.71 10.72
C ARG A 183 5.18 7.73 11.00
N MET A 184 5.05 6.47 10.66
CA MET A 184 6.11 5.45 10.82
C MET A 184 7.12 5.50 9.68
N GLY A 185 6.69 5.70 8.45
CA GLY A 185 7.53 5.64 7.26
C GLY A 185 8.84 6.42 7.37
N HIS A 186 8.81 7.63 7.94
CA HIS A 186 10.00 8.47 8.10
C HIS A 186 10.68 8.38 9.49
N ARG A 187 10.19 7.56 10.41
CA ARG A 187 10.68 7.48 11.80
C ARG A 187 11.17 6.11 12.22
N TYR A 188 10.64 5.05 11.63
CA TYR A 188 11.01 3.70 12.00
C TYR A 188 12.32 3.30 11.31
N LYS A 189 13.28 2.74 12.07
CA LYS A 189 14.59 2.36 11.54
C LYS A 189 14.45 1.26 10.50
N GLY A 190 14.94 1.52 9.29
CA GLY A 190 14.89 0.58 8.17
C GLY A 190 13.54 0.53 7.47
N SER A 191 12.64 1.49 7.74
CA SER A 191 11.33 1.53 7.06
C SER A 191 11.50 1.50 5.54
N VAL A 192 10.72 0.64 4.89
CA VAL A 192 10.49 0.65 3.44
C VAL A 192 9.15 1.32 3.10
N GLY A 193 8.45 1.79 4.12
CA GLY A 193 7.23 2.57 4.03
C GLY A 193 5.96 1.76 4.11
N PHE A 194 5.04 2.14 3.36
CA PHE A 194 3.67 1.79 3.01
C PHE A 194 2.66 2.80 3.56
N LYS A 195 1.53 2.36 4.19
CA LYS A 195 0.40 3.24 4.34
C LYS A 195 -0.36 3.02 5.64
N CYS A 196 -0.75 4.14 6.26
CA CYS A 196 -1.78 4.17 7.31
C CYS A 196 -3.00 4.92 6.81
N GLY A 197 -4.16 4.56 7.29
CA GLY A 197 -5.39 5.26 6.91
C GLY A 197 -6.65 4.54 7.33
N THR A 198 -7.74 4.97 6.72
CA THR A 198 -9.09 4.44 6.90
C THR A 198 -9.89 4.63 5.61
N GLY A 199 -11.15 4.29 5.61
CA GLY A 199 -12.13 4.59 4.58
C GLY A 199 -13.48 4.97 5.20
N PRO A 200 -14.45 5.39 4.38
CA PRO A 200 -15.74 5.86 4.88
C PRO A 200 -16.50 4.87 5.77
N SER A 201 -16.26 3.58 5.58
CA SER A 201 -16.94 2.50 6.32
C SER A 201 -15.98 1.46 6.89
N SER A 202 -14.64 1.67 6.81
CA SER A 202 -13.63 0.78 7.39
C SER A 202 -13.12 1.32 8.73
N GLY A 203 -12.55 0.43 9.56
CA GLY A 203 -11.69 0.84 10.67
C GLY A 203 -10.37 1.41 10.18
N TYR A 204 -9.52 1.83 11.12
CA TYR A 204 -8.15 2.25 10.81
C TYR A 204 -7.26 1.06 10.52
N PHE A 205 -6.28 1.27 9.64
CA PHE A 205 -5.25 0.28 9.34
C PHE A 205 -3.85 0.90 9.38
N ALA A 206 -2.86 0.05 9.65
CA ALA A 206 -1.44 0.35 9.47
C ALA A 206 -0.79 -0.81 8.71
N ALA A 207 -0.37 -0.53 7.51
CA ALA A 207 0.36 -1.43 6.63
C ALA A 207 1.79 -0.92 6.53
N GLU A 208 2.74 -1.64 7.14
CA GLU A 208 4.11 -1.16 7.33
C GLU A 208 5.11 -2.23 6.94
N GLY A 209 6.27 -1.79 6.46
CA GLY A 209 7.40 -2.65 6.19
C GLY A 209 8.71 -2.06 6.67
N ALA A 210 9.64 -2.92 7.05
CA ALA A 210 10.99 -2.49 7.38
C ALA A 210 12.00 -3.57 6.97
N ARG A 211 13.17 -3.09 6.52
CA ARG A 211 14.32 -3.93 6.13
C ARG A 211 15.52 -3.58 6.99
N ARG A 212 16.14 -4.59 7.55
CA ARG A 212 17.42 -4.46 8.24
C ARG A 212 18.34 -5.58 7.75
N ASP A 213 19.50 -5.20 7.24
CA ASP A 213 20.39 -6.09 6.52
C ASP A 213 19.61 -6.77 5.36
N ASP A 214 19.61 -8.09 5.26
CA ASP A 214 18.93 -8.84 4.21
C ASP A 214 17.51 -9.31 4.61
N ILE A 215 17.01 -8.93 5.79
CA ILE A 215 15.69 -9.36 6.27
C ILE A 215 14.69 -8.21 6.15
N CYS A 216 13.54 -8.53 5.55
CA CYS A 216 12.41 -7.63 5.47
C CYS A 216 11.20 -8.23 6.18
N PHE A 217 10.65 -7.49 7.14
CA PHE A 217 9.35 -7.81 7.72
C PHE A 217 8.30 -6.84 7.25
N VAL A 218 7.10 -7.36 7.02
CA VAL A 218 5.91 -6.56 6.76
C VAL A 218 4.85 -6.88 7.80
N THR A 219 4.03 -5.89 8.12
CA THR A 219 2.89 -6.07 9.01
C THR A 219 1.66 -5.39 8.43
N ALA A 220 0.54 -6.10 8.47
CA ALA A 220 -0.77 -5.59 8.19
C ALA A 220 -1.60 -5.62 9.47
N VAL A 221 -1.96 -4.45 9.96
CA VAL A 221 -2.86 -4.26 11.11
C VAL A 221 -4.14 -3.63 10.57
N MET A 222 -5.28 -4.31 10.76
CA MET A 222 -6.55 -3.97 10.12
C MET A 222 -7.67 -3.82 11.16
N ASP A 223 -8.70 -3.06 10.79
CA ASP A 223 -9.95 -2.91 11.55
C ASP A 223 -9.73 -2.42 13.00
N CYS A 224 -8.82 -1.45 13.15
CA CYS A 224 -8.57 -0.81 14.44
C CYS A 224 -9.56 0.34 14.69
N PRO A 225 -9.90 0.61 15.95
CA PRO A 225 -10.80 1.71 16.31
C PRO A 225 -10.14 3.09 16.20
N ASP A 226 -8.80 3.13 16.20
CA ASP A 226 -8.02 4.36 16.27
C ASP A 226 -6.69 4.22 15.53
N GLU A 227 -6.23 5.33 14.91
CA GLU A 227 -5.01 5.36 14.10
C GLU A 227 -3.75 5.15 14.93
N ASP A 228 -3.68 5.76 16.12
CA ASP A 228 -2.51 5.63 17.01
C ASP A 228 -2.36 4.20 17.51
N ILE A 229 -3.49 3.52 17.78
CA ILE A 229 -3.51 2.11 18.15
C ILE A 229 -3.00 1.23 17.00
N ALA A 230 -3.46 1.49 15.77
CA ALA A 230 -3.02 0.73 14.60
C ALA A 230 -1.50 0.87 14.39
N MET A 231 -0.99 2.09 14.43
CA MET A 231 0.45 2.36 14.27
C MET A 231 1.31 1.83 15.43
N ALA A 232 0.82 1.93 16.67
CA ALA A 232 1.54 1.39 17.82
C ALA A 232 1.69 -0.13 17.72
N LEU A 233 0.62 -0.82 17.33
CA LEU A 233 0.65 -2.27 17.14
C LEU A 233 1.54 -2.68 15.96
N ALA A 234 1.49 -1.95 14.84
CA ALA A 234 2.37 -2.21 13.71
C ALA A 234 3.85 -2.07 14.09
N ARG A 235 4.19 -1.06 14.87
CA ARG A 235 5.55 -0.89 15.42
C ARG A 235 5.96 -2.06 16.31
N GLU A 236 5.10 -2.44 17.27
CA GLU A 236 5.36 -3.56 18.18
C GLU A 236 5.61 -4.86 17.41
N LEU A 237 4.81 -5.12 16.37
CA LEU A 237 4.96 -6.30 15.54
C LEU A 237 6.30 -6.30 14.80
N LEU A 238 6.71 -5.19 14.19
CA LEU A 238 8.02 -5.08 13.53
C LEU A 238 9.17 -5.24 14.54
N ASP A 239 9.05 -4.66 15.75
CA ASP A 239 10.04 -4.83 16.81
C ASP A 239 10.16 -6.31 17.23
N ILE A 240 9.04 -7.03 17.37
CA ILE A 240 9.02 -8.50 17.62
C ILE A 240 9.76 -9.24 16.51
N GLY A 241 9.53 -8.91 15.25
CA GLY A 241 10.23 -9.52 14.12
C GLY A 241 11.74 -9.38 14.23
N PHE A 242 12.23 -8.17 14.44
CA PHE A 242 13.67 -7.90 14.49
C PHE A 242 14.35 -8.32 15.80
N ASP A 243 13.67 -8.29 16.92
CA ASP A 243 14.24 -8.68 18.22
C ASP A 243 14.29 -10.21 18.40
N GLY A 244 13.38 -10.93 17.75
CA GLY A 244 13.27 -12.39 17.83
C GLY A 244 14.01 -13.17 16.76
N TYR A 245 14.53 -12.50 15.73
CA TYR A 245 15.14 -13.16 14.57
C TYR A 245 16.66 -13.24 14.72
N LEU A 246 17.16 -14.46 14.94
CA LEU A 246 18.60 -14.77 14.84
C LEU A 246 18.89 -15.38 13.48
N ILE A 247 19.69 -14.70 12.66
CA ILE A 247 20.24 -15.29 11.43
C ILE A 247 21.25 -16.34 11.86
N THR A 248 20.90 -17.61 11.75
CA THR A 248 21.87 -18.70 11.83
C THR A 248 22.34 -19.03 10.42
N SER A 249 23.51 -18.53 10.03
CA SER A 249 24.17 -19.07 8.83
C SER A 249 24.39 -20.56 9.05
N PRO A 250 23.99 -21.44 8.11
CA PRO A 250 24.33 -22.86 8.22
C PRO A 250 25.85 -22.98 8.29
N PRO A 251 26.40 -23.93 9.09
CA PRO A 251 27.84 -24.14 9.13
C PRO A 251 28.34 -24.45 7.73
N ILE A 252 29.37 -23.72 7.30
CA ILE A 252 30.07 -24.02 6.04
C ILE A 252 30.60 -25.44 6.19
N PRO A 253 30.28 -26.38 5.28
CA PRO A 253 30.88 -27.72 5.32
C PRO A 253 32.39 -27.54 5.23
N ASP A 254 33.12 -28.18 6.14
CA ASP A 254 34.58 -28.30 6.03
C ASP A 254 34.89 -29.13 4.78
N ASP A 255 35.67 -28.56 3.83
CA ASP A 255 36.20 -29.25 2.64
C ASP A 255 37.24 -30.31 3.02
#